data_5c66447bc33ef4f476a8f846e8b3fa22
#
_entry.id   5c66447bc33ef4f476a8f846e8b3fa22
#
_cell.length_a   1.000
_cell.length_b   1.000
_cell.length_c   1.000
_cell.angle_alpha   90.00
_cell.angle_beta   90.00
_cell.angle_gamma   90.00
#
_symmetry.space_group_name_H-M   'P 1'
#
loop_
_entity.id
_entity.type
_entity.pdbx_description
1 polymer ?
#
loop_
_entity_poly.entity_id
_entity_poly.type
_entity_poly.pdbx_seq_one_letter_code
_entity_poly.pdbx_strand_id
1 'polypeptide(L)'
;MAARILAAVALPWHRDNRRMHSTRSGNIRRWDIFCRVIDNFGDVGVCWRLARDLASRGQRVRLVLDDTTALAWMAPAGADGVQVLRWPGPDDGADVVIEAFGCDLPAARVARMSAAAAAPLWINLEYLSAESYVERSHALPSPQAGGLVKWFFFPGFTSPTGGLLREPGLLAEYAAFDRLAWLAAQGLALRDGERVISLFCYDSAPAAPWLATQPDVPTLLLLTAGAAQWLQVPALPNVRTAALPLLPQPAFDRLLWSCDINVVRGEDSLVRAIWAGVPFIWQAYRQADGAHLVKVEALIRRLALPGDAAALWRAWNAPKTPDPWPAAPAFAAWRTAAVDARGPLIAQPDLVTQLLGFAPEQPSGNG
;
A
#
# COMPACT_ATOMS: atom_id res chain seq x y z
N MET A 1 6.10 -0.04 -37.81
CA MET A 1 4.75 -0.61 -38.04
C MET A 1 4.31 -1.28 -36.70
N ALA A 2 4.09 -0.49 -35.67
CA ALA A 2 3.69 -0.96 -34.33
C ALA A 2 3.00 0.18 -33.58
N ALA A 3 1.81 0.54 -34.03
CA ALA A 3 0.98 1.52 -33.37
C ALA A 3 -0.49 1.19 -33.67
N ARG A 4 -1.01 0.19 -32.98
CA ARG A 4 -2.45 -0.09 -32.84
C ARG A 4 -2.60 -1.30 -31.91
N ILE A 5 -2.87 -1.07 -30.63
CA ILE A 5 -3.69 -1.87 -29.70
C ILE A 5 -3.68 -1.08 -28.36
N LEU A 6 -4.54 -0.10 -28.29
CA LEU A 6 -5.01 0.49 -27.03
C LEU A 6 -6.46 0.87 -27.27
N ALA A 7 -7.33 -0.13 -27.31
CA ALA A 7 -8.75 0.06 -27.09
C ALA A 7 -9.02 -0.30 -25.63
N ALA A 8 -9.15 0.71 -24.79
CA ALA A 8 -9.67 0.57 -23.45
C ALA A 8 -11.08 0.01 -23.52
N VAL A 9 -11.26 -1.25 -23.17
CA VAL A 9 -12.59 -1.83 -22.91
C VAL A 9 -13.02 -1.32 -21.55
N ALA A 10 -13.68 -0.18 -21.53
CA ALA A 10 -14.50 0.25 -20.42
C ALA A 10 -15.73 -0.65 -20.39
N LEU A 11 -15.73 -1.66 -19.54
CA LEU A 11 -16.94 -2.39 -19.20
C LEU A 11 -17.88 -1.46 -18.42
N PRO A 12 -19.14 -1.31 -18.80
CA PRO A 12 -20.10 -0.48 -18.09
C PRO A 12 -20.37 -1.09 -16.71
N TRP A 13 -20.16 -0.31 -15.67
CA TRP A 13 -20.63 -0.62 -14.34
C TRP A 13 -22.15 -0.57 -14.34
N HIS A 14 -22.80 -1.72 -14.31
CA HIS A 14 -24.25 -1.78 -14.08
C HIS A 14 -24.59 -1.19 -12.72
N ARG A 15 -25.35 -0.09 -12.76
CA ARG A 15 -26.12 0.42 -11.63
C ARG A 15 -27.19 -0.61 -11.30
N ASP A 16 -26.94 -1.47 -10.33
CA ASP A 16 -28.02 -2.06 -9.56
C ASP A 16 -27.48 -2.65 -8.24
N ASN A 17 -27.52 -1.83 -7.20
CA ASN A 17 -27.56 -2.32 -5.83
C ASN A 17 -28.24 -1.27 -4.94
N ARG A 18 -29.52 -1.06 -5.21
CA ARG A 18 -30.43 -0.49 -4.20
C ARG A 18 -30.86 -1.61 -3.26
N ARG A 19 -30.39 -1.55 -2.03
CA ARG A 19 -30.84 -2.15 -0.77
C ARG A 19 -29.80 -3.06 -0.13
N MET A 20 -28.96 -2.46 0.71
CA MET A 20 -28.55 -3.13 1.94
C MET A 20 -28.20 -2.09 3.01
N HIS A 21 -29.07 -2.09 4.00
CA HIS A 21 -28.89 -1.67 5.39
C HIS A 21 -28.40 -0.25 5.72
N SER A 22 -29.41 0.59 5.94
CA SER A 22 -29.37 1.67 6.93
C SER A 22 -28.91 1.13 8.30
N THR A 23 -27.64 1.32 8.62
CA THR A 23 -27.14 1.16 9.98
C THR A 23 -26.27 2.35 10.33
N ARG A 24 -26.81 3.17 11.22
CA ARG A 24 -26.21 4.31 11.92
C ARG A 24 -25.86 5.50 11.03
N SER A 25 -26.62 6.56 11.20
CA SER A 25 -26.27 7.94 10.87
C SER A 25 -24.97 8.34 11.61
N GLY A 26 -23.85 7.85 11.12
CA GLY A 26 -22.54 8.35 11.49
C GLY A 26 -22.44 9.78 10.98
N ASN A 27 -22.08 10.70 11.84
CA ASN A 27 -21.93 12.11 11.49
C ASN A 27 -20.93 12.23 10.31
N ILE A 28 -21.37 12.75 9.16
CA ILE A 28 -20.51 12.97 7.98
C ILE A 28 -19.51 14.04 8.36
N ARG A 29 -18.23 13.68 8.40
CA ARG A 29 -17.14 14.58 8.70
C ARG A 29 -16.41 14.98 7.42
N ARG A 30 -15.80 16.16 7.44
CA ARG A 30 -14.89 16.62 6.41
C ARG A 30 -13.45 16.32 6.83
N TRP A 31 -12.75 15.57 6.00
CA TRP A 31 -11.38 15.13 6.20
C TRP A 31 -10.46 15.83 5.22
N ASP A 32 -9.38 16.42 5.73
CA ASP A 32 -8.28 16.92 4.93
C ASP A 32 -7.07 16.02 5.12
N ILE A 33 -6.59 15.41 4.06
CA ILE A 33 -5.39 14.57 4.07
C ILE A 33 -4.30 15.32 3.35
N PHE A 34 -3.26 15.70 4.07
CA PHE A 34 -2.07 16.38 3.54
C PHE A 34 -0.95 15.37 3.37
N CYS A 35 -0.29 15.38 2.21
CA CYS A 35 0.86 14.53 1.95
C CYS A 35 1.86 15.26 1.06
N ARG A 36 3.14 15.22 1.43
CA ARG A 36 4.27 15.52 0.53
C ARG A 36 4.81 14.22 -0.01
N VAL A 37 5.00 14.18 -1.33
CA VAL A 37 5.41 12.98 -2.04
C VAL A 37 6.93 12.84 -1.98
N ILE A 38 7.42 11.82 -1.27
CA ILE A 38 8.85 11.48 -1.15
C ILE A 38 9.12 10.19 -1.93
N ASP A 39 8.37 9.10 -1.65
CA ASP A 39 8.40 7.89 -2.47
C ASP A 39 7.29 7.98 -3.54
N ASN A 40 7.70 8.33 -4.76
CA ASN A 40 6.85 8.71 -5.91
C ASN A 40 5.47 8.05 -6.01
N PHE A 41 5.35 6.75 -5.70
CA PHE A 41 4.09 6.01 -5.84
C PHE A 41 3.56 5.53 -4.49
N GLY A 42 4.43 5.35 -3.50
CA GLY A 42 4.06 4.82 -2.18
C GLY A 42 3.17 5.77 -1.42
N ASP A 43 3.63 6.99 -1.21
CA ASP A 43 2.95 8.00 -0.39
C ASP A 43 1.60 8.39 -1.01
N VAL A 44 1.59 8.67 -2.32
CA VAL A 44 0.35 8.98 -3.06
C VAL A 44 -0.59 7.78 -3.04
N GLY A 45 -0.06 6.56 -3.20
CA GLY A 45 -0.84 5.33 -3.23
C GLY A 45 -1.60 5.07 -1.94
N VAL A 46 -0.92 5.17 -0.79
CA VAL A 46 -1.53 5.03 0.55
C VAL A 46 -2.57 6.12 0.77
N CYS A 47 -2.22 7.39 0.52
CA CYS A 47 -3.12 8.52 0.76
C CYS A 47 -4.36 8.47 -0.14
N TRP A 48 -4.22 8.06 -1.40
CA TRP A 48 -5.35 7.89 -2.31
C TRP A 48 -6.29 6.76 -1.86
N ARG A 49 -5.74 5.58 -1.48
CA ARG A 49 -6.56 4.47 -0.96
C ARG A 49 -7.30 4.89 0.31
N LEU A 50 -6.62 5.57 1.22
CA LEU A 50 -7.22 6.09 2.44
C LEU A 50 -8.37 7.06 2.12
N ALA A 51 -8.14 8.02 1.22
CA ALA A 51 -9.15 9.00 0.82
C ALA A 51 -10.38 8.34 0.20
N ARG A 52 -10.14 7.39 -0.72
CA ARG A 52 -11.21 6.64 -1.39
C ARG A 52 -12.00 5.76 -0.42
N ASP A 53 -11.33 5.09 0.52
CA ASP A 53 -12.01 4.24 1.49
C ASP A 53 -12.84 5.07 2.47
N LEU A 54 -12.33 6.19 2.99
CA LEU A 54 -13.11 7.15 3.79
C LEU A 54 -14.35 7.64 3.03
N ALA A 55 -14.19 8.02 1.77
CA ALA A 55 -15.29 8.48 0.93
C ALA A 55 -16.34 7.38 0.69
N SER A 56 -15.90 6.14 0.45
CA SER A 56 -16.80 4.98 0.29
C SER A 56 -17.65 4.70 1.54
N ARG A 57 -17.17 5.13 2.71
CA ARG A 57 -17.88 5.07 4.00
C ARG A 57 -18.64 6.35 4.33
N GLY A 58 -18.92 7.19 3.32
CA GLY A 58 -19.78 8.37 3.43
C GLY A 58 -19.10 9.63 3.95
N GLN A 59 -17.76 9.66 4.07
CA GLN A 59 -17.05 10.85 4.47
C GLN A 59 -16.79 11.79 3.27
N ARG A 60 -16.56 13.08 3.53
CA ARG A 60 -16.12 14.06 2.53
C ARG A 60 -14.62 14.27 2.68
N VAL A 61 -13.86 13.99 1.63
CA VAL A 61 -12.39 13.97 1.71
C VAL A 61 -11.78 14.96 0.73
N ARG A 62 -10.82 15.75 1.22
CA ARG A 62 -9.92 16.55 0.39
C ARG A 62 -8.51 15.97 0.56
N LEU A 63 -7.95 15.51 -0.54
CA LEU A 63 -6.58 15.02 -0.62
C LEU A 63 -5.69 16.14 -1.18
N VAL A 64 -4.80 16.67 -0.34
CA VAL A 64 -3.91 17.79 -0.65
C VAL A 64 -2.50 17.27 -0.87
N LEU A 65 -2.01 17.37 -2.10
CA LEU A 65 -0.72 16.86 -2.53
C LEU A 65 0.14 17.98 -3.11
N ASP A 66 1.45 17.91 -2.94
CA ASP A 66 2.42 18.76 -3.64
C ASP A 66 2.67 18.27 -5.08
N ASP A 67 2.61 16.93 -5.30
CA ASP A 67 2.65 16.33 -6.63
C ASP A 67 1.44 15.39 -6.85
N THR A 68 0.66 15.66 -7.89
CA THR A 68 -0.52 14.88 -8.28
C THR A 68 -0.28 14.01 -9.51
N THR A 69 0.92 14.01 -10.06
CA THR A 69 1.25 13.40 -11.35
C THR A 69 0.92 11.91 -11.39
N ALA A 70 1.20 11.18 -10.32
CA ALA A 70 0.92 9.75 -10.25
C ALA A 70 -0.58 9.41 -10.30
N LEU A 71 -1.47 10.30 -9.83
CA LEU A 71 -2.91 10.05 -9.85
C LEU A 71 -3.49 9.97 -11.26
N ALA A 72 -2.86 10.59 -12.25
CA ALA A 72 -3.32 10.55 -13.64
C ALA A 72 -3.44 9.12 -14.19
N TRP A 73 -2.58 8.22 -13.77
CA TRP A 73 -2.62 6.81 -14.17
C TRP A 73 -3.05 5.88 -13.03
N MET A 74 -2.71 6.21 -11.79
CA MET A 74 -3.04 5.39 -10.61
C MET A 74 -4.54 5.38 -10.33
N ALA A 75 -5.21 6.52 -10.56
CA ALA A 75 -6.62 6.74 -10.25
C ALA A 75 -7.33 7.58 -11.33
N PRO A 76 -7.27 7.20 -12.62
CA PRO A 76 -7.78 8.04 -13.73
C PRO A 76 -9.27 8.33 -13.65
N ALA A 77 -10.04 7.49 -12.99
CA ALA A 77 -11.48 7.68 -12.82
C ALA A 77 -11.85 8.58 -11.63
N GLY A 78 -10.87 8.97 -10.79
CA GLY A 78 -11.16 9.64 -9.54
C GLY A 78 -11.97 8.78 -8.57
N ALA A 79 -12.64 9.40 -7.62
CA ALA A 79 -13.60 8.75 -6.72
C ALA A 79 -14.64 9.76 -6.22
N ASP A 80 -15.91 9.36 -6.18
CA ASP A 80 -16.98 10.15 -5.61
C ASP A 80 -16.68 10.45 -4.12
N GLY A 81 -16.86 11.70 -3.71
CA GLY A 81 -16.58 12.14 -2.34
C GLY A 81 -15.12 12.48 -2.05
N VAL A 82 -14.20 12.34 -3.02
CA VAL A 82 -12.80 12.75 -2.92
C VAL A 82 -12.53 13.93 -3.84
N GLN A 83 -12.04 15.04 -3.27
CA GLN A 83 -11.52 16.17 -4.01
C GLN A 83 -9.99 16.21 -3.91
N VAL A 84 -9.30 16.11 -5.04
CA VAL A 84 -7.83 16.27 -5.09
C VAL A 84 -7.50 17.74 -5.26
N LEU A 85 -6.61 18.23 -4.40
CA LEU A 85 -6.18 19.63 -4.36
C LEU A 85 -4.64 19.69 -4.36
N ARG A 86 -4.13 20.78 -4.89
CA ARG A 86 -2.69 21.08 -4.80
C ARG A 86 -2.36 21.79 -3.49
N TRP A 87 -1.17 21.51 -2.98
CA TRP A 87 -0.58 22.22 -1.83
C TRP A 87 -0.57 23.73 -2.06
N PRO A 88 -0.88 24.58 -1.08
CA PRO A 88 -1.14 24.29 0.34
C PRO A 88 -2.59 23.93 0.67
N GLY A 89 -3.46 23.73 -0.31
CA GLY A 89 -4.86 23.42 -0.10
C GLY A 89 -5.73 24.62 0.26
N PRO A 90 -7.01 24.38 0.60
CA PRO A 90 -7.98 25.43 0.86
C PRO A 90 -7.85 26.00 2.27
N ASP A 91 -8.42 27.19 2.44
CA ASP A 91 -8.37 27.92 3.70
C ASP A 91 -9.53 27.66 4.64
N ASP A 92 -10.58 26.97 4.19
CA ASP A 92 -11.73 26.61 5.02
C ASP A 92 -11.46 25.38 5.91
N GLY A 93 -12.13 25.28 7.06
CA GLY A 93 -11.89 24.26 8.08
C GLY A 93 -12.29 22.82 7.65
N ALA A 94 -11.75 21.84 8.31
CA ALA A 94 -12.15 20.42 8.31
C ALA A 94 -12.44 19.97 9.73
N ASP A 95 -13.16 18.86 9.89
CA ASP A 95 -13.41 18.26 11.19
C ASP A 95 -12.22 17.39 11.62
N VAL A 96 -11.52 16.80 10.64
CA VAL A 96 -10.33 15.99 10.84
C VAL A 96 -9.25 16.42 9.85
N VAL A 97 -8.05 16.59 10.35
CA VAL A 97 -6.86 16.92 9.54
C VAL A 97 -5.85 15.79 9.73
N ILE A 98 -5.52 15.11 8.65
CA ILE A 98 -4.46 14.11 8.61
C ILE A 98 -3.21 14.75 7.99
N GLU A 99 -2.12 14.72 8.74
CA GLU A 99 -0.77 14.96 8.29
C GLU A 99 -0.13 13.61 8.00
N ALA A 100 -0.03 13.25 6.72
CA ALA A 100 0.54 11.97 6.36
C ALA A 100 2.07 12.02 6.38
N PHE A 101 2.69 11.05 7.04
CA PHE A 101 4.13 10.82 7.06
C PHE A 101 4.96 12.00 7.55
N GLY A 102 4.40 12.78 8.49
CA GLY A 102 5.09 13.95 9.05
C GLY A 102 5.38 15.05 8.03
N CYS A 103 4.48 15.29 7.09
CA CYS A 103 4.69 16.21 5.95
C CYS A 103 4.73 17.69 6.33
N ASP A 104 4.61 18.05 7.60
CA ASP A 104 4.55 19.43 8.14
C ASP A 104 3.48 20.31 7.46
N LEU A 105 2.38 20.53 8.15
CA LEU A 105 1.30 21.36 7.65
C LEU A 105 1.77 22.81 7.39
N PRO A 106 1.17 23.49 6.39
CA PRO A 106 1.44 24.92 6.19
C PRO A 106 1.16 25.72 7.47
N ALA A 107 2.07 26.61 7.87
CA ALA A 107 1.94 27.42 9.09
C ALA A 107 0.60 28.20 9.15
N ALA A 108 0.15 28.72 8.00
CA ALA A 108 -1.16 29.37 7.91
C ALA A 108 -2.33 28.43 8.23
N ARG A 109 -2.21 27.13 7.89
CA ARG A 109 -3.21 26.13 8.23
C ARG A 109 -3.24 25.87 9.73
N VAL A 110 -2.08 25.69 10.35
CA VAL A 110 -1.96 25.47 11.81
C VAL A 110 -2.52 26.68 12.57
N ALA A 111 -2.19 27.90 12.17
CA ALA A 111 -2.72 29.11 12.78
C ALA A 111 -4.25 29.18 12.71
N ARG A 112 -4.86 28.80 11.58
CA ARG A 112 -6.33 28.75 11.47
C ARG A 112 -6.97 27.66 12.31
N MET A 113 -6.34 26.48 12.40
CA MET A 113 -6.82 25.42 13.28
C MET A 113 -6.84 25.87 14.74
N SER A 114 -5.80 26.60 15.18
CA SER A 114 -5.73 27.17 16.52
C SER A 114 -6.76 28.27 16.78
N ALA A 115 -7.11 29.06 15.77
CA ALA A 115 -8.09 30.15 15.87
C ALA A 115 -9.55 29.66 15.70
N ALA A 116 -9.78 28.41 15.35
CA ALA A 116 -11.11 27.89 15.13
C ALA A 116 -11.89 27.75 16.45
N ALA A 117 -13.21 28.03 16.43
CA ALA A 117 -14.07 27.86 17.62
C ALA A 117 -14.09 26.42 18.14
N ALA A 118 -13.94 25.43 17.23
CA ALA A 118 -13.69 24.04 17.56
C ALA A 118 -12.47 23.57 16.76
N ALA A 119 -11.39 23.24 17.45
CA ALA A 119 -10.20 22.73 16.82
C ALA A 119 -10.47 21.38 16.14
N PRO A 120 -9.97 21.13 14.92
CA PRO A 120 -10.12 19.84 14.26
C PRO A 120 -9.35 18.77 15.03
N LEU A 121 -9.76 17.50 14.87
CA LEU A 121 -8.93 16.38 15.26
C LEU A 121 -7.71 16.33 14.33
N TRP A 122 -6.52 16.59 14.89
CA TRP A 122 -5.26 16.59 14.13
C TRP A 122 -4.51 15.28 14.34
N ILE A 123 -4.36 14.51 13.28
CA ILE A 123 -3.72 13.19 13.27
C ILE A 123 -2.45 13.27 12.44
N ASN A 124 -1.33 12.83 12.99
CA ASN A 124 -0.14 12.47 12.23
C ASN A 124 -0.23 10.97 11.90
N LEU A 125 -0.55 10.66 10.65
CA LEU A 125 -0.55 9.29 10.13
C LEU A 125 0.89 8.91 9.78
N GLU A 126 1.46 8.03 10.56
CA GLU A 126 2.83 7.58 10.44
C GLU A 126 2.98 6.49 9.36
N TYR A 127 4.23 6.23 8.99
CA TYR A 127 4.57 5.11 8.12
C TYR A 127 4.26 3.76 8.78
N LEU A 128 3.86 2.79 7.96
CA LEU A 128 3.65 1.42 8.40
C LEU A 128 4.95 0.81 8.95
N SER A 129 4.89 0.22 10.14
CA SER A 129 5.99 -0.55 10.70
C SER A 129 5.51 -1.76 11.48
N ALA A 130 6.35 -2.82 11.46
CA ALA A 130 6.19 -4.02 12.29
C ALA A 130 7.08 -3.97 13.55
N GLU A 131 7.76 -2.86 13.80
CA GLU A 131 8.65 -2.68 14.95
C GLU A 131 7.83 -2.49 16.23
N SER A 132 8.37 -2.94 17.36
CA SER A 132 7.65 -2.95 18.63
C SER A 132 7.34 -1.57 19.22
N TYR A 133 8.07 -0.51 18.81
CA TYR A 133 7.79 0.84 19.31
C TYR A 133 6.43 1.37 18.83
N VAL A 134 5.92 0.86 17.72
CA VAL A 134 4.65 1.30 17.10
C VAL A 134 3.49 1.15 18.08
N GLU A 135 3.43 0.03 18.81
CA GLU A 135 2.36 -0.25 19.77
C GLU A 135 2.30 0.78 20.91
N ARG A 136 3.46 1.14 21.47
CA ARG A 136 3.54 2.12 22.57
C ARG A 136 3.43 3.57 22.10
N SER A 137 3.63 3.83 20.81
CA SER A 137 3.62 5.18 20.22
C SER A 137 2.27 5.52 19.57
N HIS A 138 1.46 4.51 19.27
CA HIS A 138 0.12 4.70 18.72
C HIS A 138 -0.79 5.45 19.70
N ALA A 139 -1.56 6.39 19.19
CA ALA A 139 -2.49 7.24 19.93
C ALA A 139 -1.83 8.16 21.00
N LEU A 140 -0.52 8.38 20.96
CA LEU A 140 0.11 9.35 21.83
C LEU A 140 -0.20 10.78 21.40
N PRO A 141 -0.50 11.68 22.38
CA PRO A 141 -0.66 13.10 22.11
C PRO A 141 0.69 13.81 21.99
N SER A 142 0.74 14.79 21.11
CA SER A 142 1.82 15.76 20.98
C SER A 142 1.25 17.17 21.08
N PRO A 143 1.34 17.82 22.24
CA PRO A 143 0.89 19.20 22.42
C PRO A 143 1.60 20.13 21.44
N GLN A 144 0.83 21.01 20.82
CA GLN A 144 1.30 21.98 19.83
C GLN A 144 1.01 23.41 20.29
N ALA A 145 1.63 24.38 19.66
CA ALA A 145 1.35 25.79 19.93
C ALA A 145 -0.14 26.12 19.70
N GLY A 146 -0.66 27.09 20.46
CA GLY A 146 -2.05 27.55 20.34
C GLY A 146 -3.10 26.57 20.85
N GLY A 147 -2.73 25.67 21.78
CA GLY A 147 -3.65 24.73 22.43
C GLY A 147 -4.07 23.55 21.55
N LEU A 148 -3.45 23.36 20.39
CA LEU A 148 -3.68 22.21 19.54
C LEU A 148 -3.00 20.95 20.09
N VAL A 149 -3.57 19.80 19.77
CA VAL A 149 -2.95 18.49 20.04
C VAL A 149 -2.89 17.70 18.74
N LYS A 150 -1.66 17.27 18.36
CA LYS A 150 -1.42 16.35 17.27
C LYS A 150 -1.32 14.94 17.82
N TRP A 151 -2.08 14.01 17.26
CA TRP A 151 -2.13 12.62 17.72
C TRP A 151 -1.36 11.74 16.75
N PHE A 152 -0.40 10.99 17.25
CA PHE A 152 0.30 10.01 16.44
C PHE A 152 -0.58 8.79 16.17
N PHE A 153 -0.73 8.43 14.91
CA PHE A 153 -1.51 7.28 14.49
C PHE A 153 -0.63 6.35 13.63
N PHE A 154 -0.24 5.24 14.21
CA PHE A 154 0.65 4.29 13.56
C PHE A 154 -0.14 3.14 12.94
N PRO A 155 -0.15 2.99 11.61
CA PRO A 155 -0.53 1.74 10.96
C PRO A 155 0.38 0.60 11.45
N GLY A 156 -0.16 -0.60 11.56
CA GLY A 156 0.62 -1.71 12.07
C GLY A 156 -0.11 -3.06 12.01
N PHE A 157 0.53 -4.07 12.54
CA PHE A 157 0.17 -5.47 12.36
C PHE A 157 -0.46 -6.10 13.60
N THR A 158 -0.69 -5.33 14.65
CA THR A 158 -1.16 -5.83 15.95
C THR A 158 -2.37 -5.03 16.42
N SER A 159 -3.15 -5.62 17.32
CA SER A 159 -4.35 -5.00 17.89
C SER A 159 -4.12 -3.60 18.50
N PRO A 160 -2.99 -3.31 19.19
CA PRO A 160 -2.71 -1.98 19.73
C PRO A 160 -2.30 -0.93 18.70
N THR A 161 -2.30 -1.25 17.41
CA THR A 161 -1.91 -0.34 16.33
C THR A 161 -3.11 0.05 15.47
N GLY A 162 -2.93 1.00 14.56
CA GLY A 162 -3.99 1.49 13.67
C GLY A 162 -4.43 0.52 12.57
N GLY A 163 -3.91 -0.72 12.54
CA GLY A 163 -4.27 -1.72 11.52
C GLY A 163 -3.73 -1.40 10.13
N LEU A 164 -4.25 -2.10 9.13
CA LEU A 164 -3.85 -1.99 7.72
C LEU A 164 -4.99 -1.49 6.85
N LEU A 165 -4.68 -0.79 5.75
CA LEU A 165 -5.68 -0.46 4.72
C LEU A 165 -6.26 -1.75 4.14
N ARG A 166 -7.59 -1.87 4.23
CA ARG A 166 -8.37 -2.97 3.68
C ARG A 166 -9.77 -2.45 3.36
N GLU A 167 -9.99 -2.10 2.13
CA GLU A 167 -11.26 -1.54 1.67
C GLU A 167 -12.40 -2.54 1.85
N PRO A 168 -13.62 -2.08 2.16
CA PRO A 168 -14.79 -2.94 2.19
C PRO A 168 -14.95 -3.72 0.88
N GLY A 169 -15.19 -5.02 0.98
CA GLY A 169 -15.37 -5.89 -0.19
C GLY A 169 -14.09 -6.44 -0.81
N LEU A 170 -12.89 -5.96 -0.46
CA LEU A 170 -11.62 -6.43 -1.05
C LEU A 170 -11.47 -7.95 -1.02
N LEU A 171 -11.74 -8.57 0.12
CA LEU A 171 -11.59 -10.02 0.27
C LEU A 171 -12.65 -10.80 -0.49
N ALA A 172 -13.86 -10.25 -0.64
CA ALA A 172 -14.92 -10.86 -1.45
C ALA A 172 -14.58 -10.76 -2.94
N GLU A 173 -14.04 -9.63 -3.39
CA GLU A 173 -13.55 -9.45 -4.76
C GLU A 173 -12.41 -10.43 -5.06
N TYR A 174 -11.46 -10.59 -4.13
CA TYR A 174 -10.39 -11.57 -4.25
C TYR A 174 -10.91 -13.00 -4.35
N ALA A 175 -11.89 -13.38 -3.53
CA ALA A 175 -12.46 -14.72 -3.53
C ALA A 175 -13.22 -15.08 -4.82
N ALA A 176 -13.79 -14.06 -5.48
CA ALA A 176 -14.51 -14.20 -6.76
C ALA A 176 -13.62 -14.00 -7.99
N PHE A 177 -12.32 -13.73 -7.80
CA PHE A 177 -11.42 -13.36 -8.88
C PHE A 177 -10.99 -14.56 -9.73
N ASP A 178 -11.17 -14.44 -11.05
CA ASP A 178 -10.67 -15.40 -12.04
C ASP A 178 -9.31 -14.94 -12.58
N ARG A 179 -8.26 -15.56 -12.09
CA ARG A 179 -6.86 -15.32 -12.47
C ARG A 179 -6.63 -15.51 -13.99
N LEU A 180 -7.17 -16.62 -14.54
CA LEU A 180 -6.91 -16.98 -15.93
C LEU A 180 -7.62 -16.03 -16.90
N ALA A 181 -8.88 -15.72 -16.59
CA ALA A 181 -9.66 -14.76 -17.37
C ALA A 181 -9.00 -13.38 -17.36
N TRP A 182 -8.50 -12.95 -16.19
CA TRP A 182 -7.84 -11.63 -16.09
C TRP A 182 -6.53 -11.59 -16.88
N LEU A 183 -5.66 -12.60 -16.78
CA LEU A 183 -4.41 -12.68 -17.53
C LEU A 183 -4.68 -12.72 -19.03
N ALA A 184 -5.65 -13.51 -19.48
CA ALA A 184 -6.06 -13.56 -20.88
C ALA A 184 -6.54 -12.19 -21.40
N ALA A 185 -7.30 -11.44 -20.59
CA ALA A 185 -7.74 -10.08 -20.93
C ALA A 185 -6.56 -9.09 -21.03
N GLN A 186 -5.42 -9.36 -20.40
CA GLN A 186 -4.17 -8.62 -20.57
C GLN A 186 -3.34 -9.12 -21.77
N GLY A 187 -3.85 -10.06 -22.57
CA GLY A 187 -3.10 -10.68 -23.67
C GLY A 187 -2.03 -11.68 -23.22
N LEU A 188 -2.12 -12.17 -21.98
CA LEU A 188 -1.13 -13.03 -21.33
C LEU A 188 -1.68 -14.46 -21.23
N ALA A 189 -1.65 -15.22 -22.32
CA ALA A 189 -1.98 -16.65 -22.25
C ALA A 189 -0.89 -17.42 -21.50
N LEU A 190 -1.29 -18.19 -20.47
CA LEU A 190 -0.38 -19.06 -19.74
C LEU A 190 -0.12 -20.35 -20.51
N ARG A 191 1.09 -20.89 -20.34
CA ARG A 191 1.47 -22.24 -20.78
C ARG A 191 1.22 -23.23 -19.66
N ASP A 192 1.11 -24.51 -20.00
CA ASP A 192 0.92 -25.56 -19.00
C ASP A 192 2.08 -25.59 -18.00
N GLY A 193 1.74 -25.59 -16.72
CA GLY A 193 2.72 -25.59 -15.61
C GLY A 193 3.51 -24.29 -15.44
N GLU A 194 3.15 -23.21 -16.15
CA GLU A 194 3.86 -21.94 -16.08
C GLU A 194 3.57 -21.19 -14.79
N ARG A 195 4.63 -20.83 -14.08
CA ARG A 195 4.58 -19.97 -12.88
C ARG A 195 4.58 -18.51 -13.28
N VAL A 196 3.77 -17.69 -12.61
CA VAL A 196 3.69 -16.25 -12.85
C VAL A 196 4.36 -15.49 -11.72
N ILE A 197 5.27 -14.60 -12.07
CA ILE A 197 5.99 -13.74 -11.11
C ILE A 197 5.84 -12.29 -11.52
N SER A 198 5.44 -11.40 -10.59
CA SER A 198 5.45 -9.96 -10.84
C SER A 198 6.71 -9.31 -10.26
N LEU A 199 7.29 -8.37 -11.00
CA LEU A 199 8.39 -7.52 -10.55
C LEU A 199 7.95 -6.06 -10.50
N PHE A 200 7.71 -5.58 -9.29
CA PHE A 200 7.55 -4.17 -8.94
C PHE A 200 8.59 -3.81 -7.89
N CYS A 201 9.74 -3.31 -8.31
CA CYS A 201 10.91 -3.10 -7.46
C CYS A 201 11.64 -1.79 -7.81
N TYR A 202 12.53 -1.34 -6.92
CA TYR A 202 13.44 -0.22 -7.21
C TYR A 202 14.56 -0.67 -8.14
N ASP A 203 15.25 0.28 -8.77
CA ASP A 203 16.37 0.06 -9.69
C ASP A 203 17.57 -0.65 -9.06
N SER A 204 17.70 -0.56 -7.74
CA SER A 204 18.74 -1.27 -6.97
C SER A 204 18.41 -2.74 -6.69
N ALA A 205 17.31 -3.29 -7.20
CA ALA A 205 16.89 -4.66 -6.95
C ALA A 205 17.90 -5.68 -7.53
N PRO A 206 18.34 -6.69 -6.74
CA PRO A 206 19.25 -7.75 -7.20
C PRO A 206 18.49 -8.85 -7.96
N ALA A 207 17.72 -8.45 -8.99
CA ALA A 207 16.84 -9.38 -9.68
C ALA A 207 17.60 -10.45 -10.49
N ALA A 208 18.75 -10.10 -11.10
CA ALA A 208 19.53 -11.05 -11.90
C ALA A 208 20.06 -12.24 -11.10
N PRO A 209 20.80 -12.06 -9.96
CA PRO A 209 21.24 -13.18 -9.13
C PRO A 209 20.07 -13.99 -8.57
N TRP A 210 18.96 -13.34 -8.23
CA TRP A 210 17.76 -14.04 -7.78
C TRP A 210 17.15 -14.94 -8.87
N LEU A 211 17.00 -14.41 -10.09
CA LEU A 211 16.47 -15.18 -11.21
C LEU A 211 17.35 -16.37 -11.57
N ALA A 212 18.67 -16.25 -11.43
CA ALA A 212 19.60 -17.34 -11.69
C ALA A 212 19.46 -18.53 -10.70
N THR A 213 18.86 -18.30 -9.53
CA THR A 213 18.62 -19.39 -8.53
C THR A 213 17.20 -19.97 -8.61
N GLN A 214 16.36 -19.47 -9.53
CA GLN A 214 15.02 -20.01 -9.65
C GLN A 214 15.06 -21.47 -10.17
N PRO A 215 14.16 -22.35 -9.68
CA PRO A 215 14.07 -23.70 -10.17
C PRO A 215 13.73 -23.71 -11.66
N ASP A 216 14.09 -24.80 -12.32
CA ASP A 216 13.84 -25.03 -13.75
C ASP A 216 12.34 -25.30 -13.99
N VAL A 217 11.54 -24.27 -13.83
CA VAL A 217 10.08 -24.29 -14.06
C VAL A 217 9.74 -23.20 -15.07
N PRO A 218 8.91 -23.51 -16.08
CA PRO A 218 8.44 -22.48 -17.01
C PRO A 218 7.89 -21.29 -16.24
N THR A 219 8.39 -20.09 -16.53
CA THR A 219 8.06 -18.89 -15.79
C THR A 219 7.70 -17.72 -16.70
N LEU A 220 6.54 -17.12 -16.46
CA LEU A 220 6.15 -15.82 -17.01
C LEU A 220 6.52 -14.73 -16.00
N LEU A 221 7.46 -13.88 -16.37
CA LEU A 221 7.90 -12.75 -15.57
C LEU A 221 7.22 -11.48 -16.05
N LEU A 222 6.36 -10.92 -15.22
CA LEU A 222 5.61 -9.69 -15.48
C LEU A 222 6.41 -8.49 -14.95
N LEU A 223 6.91 -7.67 -15.84
CA LEU A 223 7.65 -6.46 -15.52
C LEU A 223 6.69 -5.28 -15.45
N THR A 224 6.52 -4.67 -14.28
CA THR A 224 5.78 -3.41 -14.19
C THR A 224 6.50 -2.29 -14.96
N ALA A 225 5.79 -1.23 -15.33
CA ALA A 225 6.31 -0.18 -16.19
C ALA A 225 7.68 0.39 -15.75
N GLY A 226 7.88 0.59 -14.43
CA GLY A 226 9.17 1.03 -13.88
C GLY A 226 10.26 -0.03 -14.09
N ALA A 227 10.02 -1.27 -13.67
CA ALA A 227 10.99 -2.36 -13.80
C ALA A 227 11.35 -2.64 -15.26
N ALA A 228 10.39 -2.55 -16.19
CA ALA A 228 10.62 -2.78 -17.60
C ALA A 228 11.60 -1.78 -18.26
N GLN A 229 11.81 -0.60 -17.65
CA GLN A 229 12.68 0.43 -18.19
C GLN A 229 14.17 0.19 -17.88
N TRP A 230 14.49 -0.40 -16.74
CA TRP A 230 15.88 -0.51 -16.28
C TRP A 230 16.35 -1.95 -16.02
N LEU A 231 15.42 -2.89 -15.82
CA LEU A 231 15.78 -4.26 -15.51
C LEU A 231 16.20 -5.01 -16.77
N GLN A 232 17.46 -5.41 -16.81
CA GLN A 232 17.95 -6.38 -17.80
C GLN A 232 17.75 -7.78 -17.24
N VAL A 233 16.74 -8.47 -17.76
CA VAL A 233 16.52 -9.88 -17.43
C VAL A 233 17.49 -10.73 -18.24
N PRO A 234 18.36 -11.56 -17.59
CA PRO A 234 19.21 -12.47 -18.33
C PRO A 234 18.39 -13.45 -19.17
N ALA A 235 18.90 -13.83 -20.32
CA ALA A 235 18.26 -14.85 -21.15
C ALA A 235 18.30 -16.19 -20.43
N LEU A 236 17.19 -16.61 -19.86
CA LEU A 236 17.00 -17.89 -19.19
C LEU A 236 16.05 -18.74 -20.03
N PRO A 237 16.40 -20.03 -20.33
CA PRO A 237 15.65 -20.87 -21.25
C PRO A 237 14.16 -21.03 -20.90
N ASN A 238 13.86 -21.07 -19.60
CA ASN A 238 12.51 -21.31 -19.11
C ASN A 238 11.79 -20.05 -18.63
N VAL A 239 12.34 -18.84 -18.87
CA VAL A 239 11.74 -17.57 -18.47
C VAL A 239 11.37 -16.76 -19.69
N ARG A 240 10.11 -16.44 -19.83
CA ARG A 240 9.65 -15.39 -20.76
C ARG A 240 9.20 -14.17 -20.00
N THR A 241 9.37 -13.01 -20.59
CA THR A 241 9.00 -11.73 -19.98
C THR A 241 7.85 -11.08 -20.71
N ALA A 242 7.03 -10.33 -19.98
CA ALA A 242 6.05 -9.42 -20.54
C ALA A 242 6.09 -8.09 -19.76
N ALA A 243 6.24 -7.00 -20.48
CA ALA A 243 6.16 -5.66 -19.92
C ALA A 243 4.69 -5.25 -19.78
N LEU A 244 4.34 -4.73 -18.60
CA LEU A 244 3.02 -4.20 -18.30
C LEU A 244 3.03 -2.67 -18.39
N PRO A 245 1.92 -2.05 -18.81
CA PRO A 245 1.76 -0.60 -18.71
C PRO A 245 1.66 -0.17 -17.23
N LEU A 246 1.61 1.13 -16.98
CA LEU A 246 1.19 1.67 -15.69
C LEU A 246 -0.25 1.21 -15.41
N LEU A 247 -0.45 0.59 -14.26
CA LEU A 247 -1.74 0.00 -13.86
C LEU A 247 -2.43 0.87 -12.82
N PRO A 248 -3.73 1.19 -12.99
CA PRO A 248 -4.51 1.74 -11.88
C PRO A 248 -4.51 0.81 -10.67
N GLN A 249 -4.66 1.37 -9.47
CA GLN A 249 -4.58 0.57 -8.23
C GLN A 249 -5.44 -0.70 -8.20
N PRO A 250 -6.70 -0.69 -8.66
CA PRO A 250 -7.48 -1.94 -8.69
C PRO A 250 -6.92 -3.00 -9.66
N ALA A 251 -6.33 -2.57 -10.78
CA ALA A 251 -5.69 -3.49 -11.70
C ALA A 251 -4.36 -4.03 -11.15
N PHE A 252 -3.62 -3.20 -10.39
CA PHE A 252 -2.42 -3.63 -9.68
C PHE A 252 -2.74 -4.71 -8.62
N ASP A 253 -3.85 -4.55 -7.88
CA ASP A 253 -4.29 -5.58 -6.93
C ASP A 253 -4.56 -6.91 -7.65
N ARG A 254 -5.27 -6.87 -8.78
CA ARG A 254 -5.54 -8.06 -9.60
C ARG A 254 -4.28 -8.67 -10.21
N LEU A 255 -3.27 -7.86 -10.56
CA LEU A 255 -1.96 -8.35 -10.93
C LEU A 255 -1.36 -9.21 -9.82
N LEU A 256 -1.33 -8.70 -8.58
CA LEU A 256 -0.78 -9.43 -7.44
C LEU A 256 -1.56 -10.73 -7.16
N TRP A 257 -2.89 -10.72 -7.34
CA TRP A 257 -3.73 -11.92 -7.19
C TRP A 257 -3.51 -12.96 -8.29
N SER A 258 -3.01 -12.52 -9.44
CA SER A 258 -2.75 -13.38 -10.59
C SER A 258 -1.42 -14.10 -10.52
N CYS A 259 -0.51 -13.71 -9.64
CA CYS A 259 0.84 -14.22 -9.58
C CYS A 259 1.00 -15.34 -8.54
N ASP A 260 2.02 -16.16 -8.73
CA ASP A 260 2.46 -17.18 -7.78
C ASP A 260 3.50 -16.64 -6.81
N ILE A 261 4.28 -15.63 -7.24
CA ILE A 261 5.23 -14.87 -6.42
C ILE A 261 5.14 -13.40 -6.82
N ASN A 262 5.14 -12.52 -5.83
CA ASN A 262 5.19 -11.09 -6.04
C ASN A 262 6.49 -10.48 -5.51
N VAL A 263 7.14 -9.64 -6.28
CA VAL A 263 8.17 -8.74 -5.79
C VAL A 263 7.54 -7.36 -5.72
N VAL A 264 7.52 -6.78 -4.53
CA VAL A 264 6.86 -5.49 -4.26
C VAL A 264 7.79 -4.53 -3.51
N ARG A 265 7.52 -3.23 -3.60
CA ARG A 265 8.28 -2.17 -2.93
C ARG A 265 7.37 -1.15 -2.26
N GLY A 266 7.91 -0.41 -1.29
CA GLY A 266 7.14 0.62 -0.57
C GLY A 266 6.04 0.03 0.29
N GLU A 267 5.15 0.88 0.84
CA GLU A 267 4.17 0.45 1.86
C GLU A 267 2.84 0.00 1.25
N ASP A 268 2.30 0.74 0.27
CA ASP A 268 1.02 0.36 -0.36
C ASP A 268 1.10 -1.05 -0.94
N SER A 269 2.09 -1.32 -1.79
CA SER A 269 2.20 -2.62 -2.42
C SER A 269 2.54 -3.76 -1.45
N LEU A 270 3.24 -3.46 -0.32
CA LEU A 270 3.44 -4.42 0.77
C LEU A 270 2.09 -4.88 1.35
N VAL A 271 1.22 -3.95 1.70
CA VAL A 271 -0.10 -4.27 2.24
C VAL A 271 -0.92 -5.06 1.22
N ARG A 272 -0.85 -4.70 -0.05
CA ARG A 272 -1.56 -5.43 -1.12
C ARG A 272 -1.03 -6.84 -1.34
N ALA A 273 0.30 -7.06 -1.25
CA ALA A 273 0.90 -8.39 -1.34
C ALA A 273 0.48 -9.29 -0.16
N ILE A 274 0.34 -8.73 1.05
CA ILE A 274 -0.20 -9.46 2.20
C ILE A 274 -1.65 -9.89 1.92
N TRP A 275 -2.51 -9.01 1.41
CA TRP A 275 -3.90 -9.35 1.09
C TRP A 275 -4.01 -10.35 -0.07
N ALA A 276 -3.06 -10.37 -1.00
CA ALA A 276 -2.98 -11.41 -2.04
C ALA A 276 -2.74 -12.81 -1.44
N GLY A 277 -2.04 -12.92 -0.30
CA GLY A 277 -1.85 -14.20 0.39
C GLY A 277 -1.02 -15.21 -0.40
N VAL A 278 -0.14 -14.76 -1.28
CA VAL A 278 0.84 -15.55 -2.02
C VAL A 278 2.25 -15.17 -1.60
N PRO A 279 3.26 -16.02 -1.83
CA PRO A 279 4.66 -15.69 -1.57
C PRO A 279 5.04 -14.34 -2.16
N PHE A 280 5.77 -13.53 -1.39
CA PHE A 280 6.25 -12.25 -1.91
C PHE A 280 7.60 -11.86 -1.30
N ILE A 281 8.34 -11.01 -2.02
CA ILE A 281 9.56 -10.34 -1.55
C ILE A 281 9.23 -8.86 -1.42
N TRP A 282 9.55 -8.28 -0.28
CA TRP A 282 9.43 -6.84 -0.08
C TRP A 282 10.78 -6.15 -0.16
N GLN A 283 10.89 -5.19 -1.07
CA GLN A 283 12.01 -4.27 -1.13
C GLN A 283 11.67 -3.00 -0.36
N ALA A 284 12.29 -2.81 0.79
CA ALA A 284 12.15 -1.60 1.57
C ALA A 284 12.84 -0.41 0.88
N TYR A 285 12.29 0.80 1.05
CA TYR A 285 12.95 2.02 0.59
C TYR A 285 14.30 2.17 1.31
N ARG A 286 15.38 2.24 0.54
CA ARG A 286 16.74 2.28 1.10
C ARG A 286 16.99 3.60 1.82
N GLN A 287 17.42 3.51 3.08
CA GLN A 287 17.82 4.63 3.91
C GLN A 287 19.32 4.57 4.14
N ALA A 288 20.00 5.74 4.12
CA ALA A 288 21.45 5.81 4.23
C ALA A 288 22.01 5.29 5.57
N ASP A 289 21.23 5.44 6.64
CA ASP A 289 21.54 4.98 8.00
C ASP A 289 21.26 3.48 8.23
N GLY A 290 20.71 2.77 7.24
CA GLY A 290 20.36 1.36 7.34
C GLY A 290 19.06 1.06 8.11
N ALA A 291 18.26 2.05 8.52
CA ALA A 291 17.02 1.84 9.27
C ALA A 291 16.02 0.93 8.55
N HIS A 292 16.05 0.90 7.21
CA HIS A 292 15.22 -0.02 6.42
C HIS A 292 15.50 -1.50 6.72
N LEU A 293 16.73 -1.88 7.11
CA LEU A 293 17.06 -3.26 7.47
C LEU A 293 16.38 -3.70 8.77
N VAL A 294 16.26 -2.78 9.73
CA VAL A 294 15.52 -3.04 10.99
C VAL A 294 14.05 -3.27 10.69
N LYS A 295 13.45 -2.49 9.80
CA LYS A 295 12.06 -2.69 9.33
C LYS A 295 11.88 -4.04 8.64
N VAL A 296 12.82 -4.45 7.79
CA VAL A 296 12.80 -5.77 7.13
C VAL A 296 12.83 -6.90 8.16
N GLU A 297 13.73 -6.84 9.14
CA GLU A 297 13.84 -7.85 10.20
C GLU A 297 12.57 -7.92 11.08
N ALA A 298 11.99 -6.77 11.39
CA ALA A 298 10.74 -6.71 12.16
C ALA A 298 9.60 -7.39 11.38
N LEU A 299 9.52 -7.14 10.07
CA LEU A 299 8.48 -7.71 9.21
C LEU A 299 8.69 -9.21 8.97
N ILE A 300 9.93 -9.69 8.77
CA ILE A 300 10.27 -11.11 8.68
C ILE A 300 9.74 -11.86 9.92
N ARG A 301 10.02 -11.33 11.12
CA ARG A 301 9.53 -11.91 12.39
C ARG A 301 8.00 -11.87 12.47
N ARG A 302 7.39 -10.74 12.10
CA ARG A 302 5.93 -10.54 12.16
C ARG A 302 5.16 -11.49 11.27
N LEU A 303 5.68 -11.75 10.07
CA LEU A 303 5.07 -12.66 9.10
C LEU A 303 5.49 -14.12 9.31
N ALA A 304 6.33 -14.42 10.30
CA ALA A 304 6.87 -15.74 10.61
C ALA A 304 7.43 -16.46 9.37
N LEU A 305 8.22 -15.72 8.56
CA LEU A 305 8.75 -16.27 7.32
C LEU A 305 9.64 -17.49 7.58
N PRO A 306 9.55 -18.57 6.77
CA PRO A 306 10.51 -19.67 6.77
C PRO A 306 11.95 -19.18 6.63
N GLY A 307 12.91 -19.91 7.20
CA GLY A 307 14.30 -19.46 7.27
C GLY A 307 14.95 -19.16 5.91
N ASP A 308 14.61 -19.94 4.88
CA ASP A 308 15.05 -19.75 3.50
C ASP A 308 14.41 -18.51 2.85
N ALA A 309 13.12 -18.28 3.06
CA ALA A 309 12.44 -17.07 2.62
C ALA A 309 12.97 -15.81 3.34
N ALA A 310 13.25 -15.92 4.65
CA ALA A 310 13.87 -14.85 5.42
C ALA A 310 15.29 -14.53 4.92
N ALA A 311 16.07 -15.53 4.57
CA ALA A 311 17.40 -15.35 3.98
C ALA A 311 17.32 -14.62 2.63
N LEU A 312 16.35 -14.97 1.79
CA LEU A 312 16.10 -14.30 0.52
C LEU A 312 15.71 -12.83 0.73
N TRP A 313 14.83 -12.51 1.68
CA TRP A 313 14.43 -11.13 1.97
C TRP A 313 15.63 -10.27 2.46
N ARG A 314 16.49 -10.85 3.33
CA ARG A 314 17.72 -10.19 3.78
C ARG A 314 18.68 -9.92 2.62
N ALA A 315 18.88 -10.92 1.76
CA ALA A 315 19.71 -10.78 0.57
C ALA A 315 19.19 -9.70 -0.39
N TRP A 316 17.86 -9.66 -0.57
CA TRP A 316 17.22 -8.67 -1.45
C TRP A 316 17.41 -7.22 -0.98
N ASN A 317 17.42 -7.01 0.34
CA ASN A 317 17.54 -5.70 0.95
C ASN A 317 18.98 -5.37 1.39
N ALA A 318 19.92 -6.26 1.20
CA ALA A 318 21.29 -6.06 1.62
C ALA A 318 21.95 -4.87 0.90
N PRO A 319 22.86 -4.13 1.57
CA PRO A 319 23.56 -3.01 0.94
C PRO A 319 24.47 -3.43 -0.21
N LYS A 320 24.91 -4.70 -0.19
CA LYS A 320 25.65 -5.36 -1.28
C LYS A 320 25.04 -6.72 -1.56
N THR A 321 24.96 -7.09 -2.82
CA THR A 321 24.52 -8.42 -3.24
C THR A 321 25.41 -9.47 -2.61
N PRO A 322 24.86 -10.41 -1.82
CA PRO A 322 25.67 -11.47 -1.22
C PRO A 322 26.17 -12.46 -2.27
N ASP A 323 27.35 -13.03 -1.99
CA ASP A 323 27.95 -14.10 -2.77
C ASP A 323 28.46 -15.17 -1.78
N PRO A 324 27.91 -16.40 -1.77
CA PRO A 324 26.86 -16.89 -2.67
C PRO A 324 25.48 -16.27 -2.39
N TRP A 325 24.66 -16.18 -3.43
CA TRP A 325 23.25 -15.83 -3.30
C TRP A 325 22.46 -16.98 -2.64
N PRO A 326 21.50 -16.70 -1.75
CA PRO A 326 20.72 -17.76 -1.09
C PRO A 326 19.93 -18.61 -2.10
N ALA A 327 19.80 -19.90 -1.81
CA ALA A 327 18.96 -20.80 -2.60
C ALA A 327 17.50 -20.37 -2.62
N ALA A 328 16.78 -20.79 -3.65
CA ALA A 328 15.34 -20.51 -3.75
C ALA A 328 14.59 -21.14 -2.57
N PRO A 329 13.67 -20.41 -1.92
CA PRO A 329 12.88 -20.93 -0.82
C PRO A 329 12.01 -22.13 -1.24
N ALA A 330 11.72 -23.01 -0.27
CA ALA A 330 10.74 -24.07 -0.43
C ALA A 330 9.35 -23.47 -0.65
N PHE A 331 8.87 -23.48 -1.89
CA PHE A 331 7.66 -22.74 -2.31
C PHE A 331 6.41 -23.10 -1.48
N ALA A 332 6.20 -24.37 -1.16
CA ALA A 332 5.05 -24.81 -0.39
C ALA A 332 5.03 -24.22 1.04
N ALA A 333 6.18 -24.25 1.73
CA ALA A 333 6.32 -23.68 3.07
C ALA A 333 6.14 -22.16 3.06
N TRP A 334 6.72 -21.50 2.07
CA TRP A 334 6.59 -20.05 1.91
C TRP A 334 5.14 -19.63 1.61
N ARG A 335 4.43 -20.40 0.77
CA ARG A 335 3.00 -20.18 0.49
C ARG A 335 2.14 -20.37 1.74
N THR A 336 2.38 -21.41 2.53
CA THR A 336 1.69 -21.61 3.80
C THR A 336 1.89 -20.40 4.73
N ALA A 337 3.14 -19.95 4.91
CA ALA A 337 3.43 -18.79 5.75
C ALA A 337 2.73 -17.51 5.26
N ALA A 338 2.64 -17.28 3.94
CA ALA A 338 1.94 -16.12 3.39
C ALA A 338 0.43 -16.15 3.69
N VAL A 339 -0.20 -17.33 3.63
CA VAL A 339 -1.61 -17.51 3.97
C VAL A 339 -1.83 -17.34 5.48
N ASP A 340 -1.01 -17.96 6.30
CA ASP A 340 -1.12 -17.92 7.76
C ASP A 340 -0.91 -16.52 8.32
N ALA A 341 0.03 -15.76 7.78
CA ALA A 341 0.28 -14.37 8.17
C ALA A 341 -0.94 -13.45 7.92
N ARG A 342 -1.74 -13.73 6.88
CA ARG A 342 -2.92 -12.95 6.52
C ARG A 342 -4.09 -13.15 7.49
N GLY A 343 -4.28 -14.37 8.01
CA GLY A 343 -5.43 -14.76 8.84
C GLY A 343 -5.69 -13.82 10.02
N PRO A 344 -4.74 -13.62 10.95
CA PRO A 344 -4.89 -12.71 12.08
C PRO A 344 -5.17 -11.26 11.68
N LEU A 345 -4.61 -10.80 10.57
CA LEU A 345 -4.80 -9.43 10.07
C LEU A 345 -6.22 -9.21 9.52
N ILE A 346 -6.85 -10.23 8.95
CA ILE A 346 -8.25 -10.18 8.52
C ILE A 346 -9.19 -10.00 9.72
N ALA A 347 -8.88 -10.62 10.85
CA ALA A 347 -9.69 -10.55 12.06
C ALA A 347 -9.62 -9.18 12.77
N GLN A 348 -8.61 -8.36 12.46
CA GLN A 348 -8.45 -7.03 13.06
C GLN A 348 -9.28 -5.97 12.30
N PRO A 349 -9.74 -4.91 12.99
CA PRO A 349 -10.30 -3.74 12.33
C PRO A 349 -9.29 -3.15 11.34
N ASP A 350 -9.75 -2.77 10.15
CA ASP A 350 -8.93 -2.07 9.18
C ASP A 350 -8.60 -0.63 9.61
N LEU A 351 -7.61 -0.02 8.95
CA LEU A 351 -7.12 1.33 9.26
C LEU A 351 -8.24 2.38 9.28
N VAL A 352 -9.13 2.35 8.29
CA VAL A 352 -10.20 3.35 8.17
C VAL A 352 -11.27 3.14 9.25
N THR A 353 -11.59 1.90 9.59
CA THR A 353 -12.48 1.59 10.73
C THR A 353 -11.92 2.18 12.03
N GLN A 354 -10.63 2.04 12.26
CA GLN A 354 -9.98 2.59 13.46
C GLN A 354 -9.92 4.12 13.44
N LEU A 355 -9.59 4.74 12.30
CA LEU A 355 -9.60 6.20 12.15
C LEU A 355 -11.00 6.81 12.37
N LEU A 356 -12.04 6.17 11.85
CA LEU A 356 -13.42 6.63 12.04
C LEU A 356 -13.86 6.54 13.50
N GLY A 357 -13.39 5.54 14.23
CA GLY A 357 -13.65 5.35 15.66
C GLY A 357 -12.68 6.13 16.57
N PHE A 358 -11.65 6.77 16.03
CA PHE A 358 -10.63 7.45 16.82
C PHE A 358 -11.18 8.73 17.43
N ALA A 359 -11.40 8.71 18.73
CA ALA A 359 -11.90 9.82 19.54
C ALA A 359 -11.07 9.91 20.84
N PRO A 360 -9.83 10.41 20.75
CA PRO A 360 -8.94 10.47 21.90
C PRO A 360 -9.43 11.47 22.93
N GLU A 361 -9.24 11.13 24.23
CA GLU A 361 -9.49 12.07 25.31
C GLU A 361 -8.47 13.21 25.26
N GLN A 362 -8.95 14.45 25.31
CA GLN A 362 -8.07 15.61 25.39
C GLN A 362 -7.22 15.51 26.66
N PRO A 363 -5.88 15.74 26.57
CA PRO A 363 -5.07 15.80 27.78
C PRO A 363 -5.66 16.83 28.73
N SER A 364 -5.94 16.40 29.98
CA SER A 364 -6.39 17.30 31.01
C SER A 364 -5.37 18.44 31.12
N GLY A 365 -5.78 19.66 30.79
CA GLY A 365 -4.92 20.83 30.96
C GLY A 365 -4.61 20.93 32.45
N ASN A 366 -3.38 20.61 32.83
CA ASN A 366 -2.87 21.06 34.14
C ASN A 366 -2.75 22.58 34.02
N GLY A 367 -3.68 23.25 34.71
CA GLY A 367 -3.70 24.68 34.85
C GLY A 367 -2.45 25.23 35.56
#